data_bb19753856c16165857fa111d4991d71
#
_entry.id   bb19753856c16165857fa111d4991d71
#
_cell.length_a   1.000
_cell.length_b   1.000
_cell.length_c   1.000
_cell.angle_alpha   90.00
_cell.angle_beta   90.00
_cell.angle_gamma   90.00
#
_symmetry.space_group_name_H-M   'P 1'
#
loop_
_entity.id
_entity.type
_entity.pdbx_description
1 polymer ?
#
loop_
_entity_poly.entity_id
_entity_poly.type
_entity_poly.pdbx_seq_one_letter_code
_entity_poly.pdbx_strand_id
1 'polypeptide(L)'
;MFYPPAIIVHGLPDIRLALSPNRKVTLLSAPGAALYAGCGWWAALLTAAAFTGPAFLDCADAPGRAWEGLKLGLSGVILAPCRSWAQVAEYAATQGATVLAEAPPALDLAAPGAARRLEDWLAGDFSARPPAGP
;
A
#
# COMPACT_ATOMS: atom_id res chain seq x y z
N MET A 1 11.14 -7.77 -8.85
CA MET A 1 10.88 -8.11 -7.43
C MET A 1 9.40 -8.38 -7.23
N PHE A 2 9.11 -9.47 -6.54
CA PHE A 2 7.73 -9.86 -6.29
C PHE A 2 7.37 -9.54 -4.85
N TYR A 3 6.21 -8.93 -4.68
CA TYR A 3 5.62 -8.70 -3.37
C TYR A 3 4.50 -9.70 -3.13
N PRO A 4 4.21 -10.04 -1.87
CA PRO A 4 3.02 -10.81 -1.56
C PRO A 4 1.76 -10.15 -2.11
N PRO A 5 0.66 -10.90 -2.26
CA PRO A 5 -0.60 -10.32 -2.73
C PRO A 5 -0.98 -9.08 -1.94
N ALA A 6 -1.44 -8.05 -2.64
CA ALA A 6 -1.70 -6.74 -2.05
C ALA A 6 -3.15 -6.58 -1.65
N ILE A 7 -3.37 -5.92 -0.52
CA ILE A 7 -4.68 -5.61 0.05
C ILE A 7 -4.74 -4.11 0.30
N ILE A 8 -5.78 -3.44 -0.21
CA ILE A 8 -6.04 -2.04 0.11
C ILE A 8 -6.82 -2.00 1.42
N VAL A 9 -6.26 -1.31 2.41
CA VAL A 9 -6.83 -1.16 3.75
C VAL A 9 -7.17 0.29 4.02
N HIS A 10 -8.25 0.52 4.78
CA HIS A 10 -8.77 1.86 5.05
C HIS A 10 -8.69 2.24 6.53
N GLY A 11 -8.23 1.33 7.36
CA GLY A 11 -8.09 1.57 8.79
C GLY A 11 -7.61 0.31 9.50
N LEU A 12 -7.51 0.41 10.83
CA LEU A 12 -6.99 -0.70 11.63
C LEU A 12 -7.83 -1.98 11.53
N PRO A 13 -9.18 -1.91 11.52
CA PRO A 13 -9.97 -3.13 11.35
C PRO A 13 -9.67 -3.87 10.06
N ASP A 14 -9.44 -3.14 8.97
CA ASP A 14 -9.08 -3.74 7.69
C ASP A 14 -7.74 -4.45 7.76
N ILE A 15 -6.75 -3.84 8.42
CA ILE A 15 -5.45 -4.47 8.56
C ILE A 15 -5.58 -5.75 9.39
N ARG A 16 -6.33 -5.73 10.46
CA ARG A 16 -6.54 -6.92 11.28
C ARG A 16 -7.22 -8.03 10.48
N LEU A 17 -8.19 -7.67 9.66
CA LEU A 17 -8.84 -8.63 8.78
C LEU A 17 -7.84 -9.20 7.77
N ALA A 18 -7.04 -8.34 7.13
CA ALA A 18 -6.05 -8.77 6.15
C ALA A 18 -5.00 -9.71 6.76
N LEU A 19 -4.66 -9.53 8.02
CA LEU A 19 -3.68 -10.36 8.72
C LEU A 19 -4.27 -11.63 9.32
N SER A 20 -5.59 -11.73 9.42
CA SER A 20 -6.26 -12.86 10.09
C SER A 20 -5.99 -14.21 9.45
N PRO A 21 -5.83 -14.36 8.12
CA PRO A 21 -5.48 -15.65 7.54
C PRO A 21 -4.05 -16.11 7.83
N ASN A 22 -3.24 -15.26 8.45
CA ASN A 22 -1.83 -15.57 8.76
C ASN A 22 -1.01 -15.92 7.52
N ARG A 23 -1.21 -15.18 6.44
CA ARG A 23 -0.44 -15.30 5.21
C ARG A 23 0.34 -14.02 4.95
N LYS A 24 1.39 -14.13 4.13
CA LYS A 24 2.15 -12.94 3.71
C LYS A 24 1.25 -12.02 2.91
N VAL A 25 1.34 -10.74 3.18
CA VAL A 25 0.49 -9.72 2.56
C VAL A 25 1.30 -8.44 2.35
N THR A 26 0.97 -7.72 1.28
CA THR A 26 1.40 -6.36 1.06
C THR A 26 0.22 -5.44 1.37
N LEU A 27 0.43 -4.44 2.21
CA LEU A 27 -0.63 -3.49 2.53
C LEU A 27 -0.50 -2.24 1.67
N LEU A 28 -1.62 -1.81 1.10
CA LEU A 28 -1.69 -0.55 0.35
C LEU A 28 -2.73 0.34 1.01
N SER A 29 -2.47 1.64 1.00
CA SER A 29 -3.52 2.61 1.32
C SER A 29 -4.47 2.75 0.13
N ALA A 30 -5.61 3.42 0.34
CA ALA A 30 -6.48 3.82 -0.75
C ALA A 30 -5.74 4.77 -1.70
N PRO A 31 -6.14 4.82 -2.98
CA PRO A 31 -5.52 5.75 -3.92
C PRO A 31 -5.54 7.18 -3.39
N GLY A 32 -4.39 7.84 -3.43
CA GLY A 32 -4.26 9.23 -3.01
C GLY A 32 -4.41 9.49 -1.52
N ALA A 33 -4.35 8.47 -0.67
CA ALA A 33 -4.59 8.64 0.76
C ALA A 33 -3.61 9.61 1.42
N ALA A 34 -2.39 9.74 0.92
CA ALA A 34 -1.43 10.71 1.45
C ALA A 34 -1.96 12.15 1.36
N LEU A 35 -2.83 12.44 0.40
CA LEU A 35 -3.34 13.80 0.17
C LEU A 35 -4.44 14.18 1.15
N TYR A 36 -5.27 13.23 1.57
CA TYR A 36 -6.41 13.55 2.44
C TYR A 36 -6.28 13.00 3.86
N ALA A 37 -5.50 11.96 4.08
CA ALA A 37 -5.30 11.39 5.41
C ALA A 37 -3.91 11.69 5.98
N GLY A 38 -2.92 11.84 5.11
CA GLY A 38 -1.58 12.23 5.50
C GLY A 38 -0.62 11.08 5.76
N CYS A 39 0.67 11.38 5.67
CA CYS A 39 1.73 10.38 5.88
C CYS A 39 1.79 9.92 7.34
N GLY A 40 1.56 10.83 8.27
CA GLY A 40 1.57 10.50 9.71
C GLY A 40 0.47 9.52 10.10
N TRP A 41 -0.71 9.65 9.49
CA TRP A 41 -1.81 8.71 9.70
C TRP A 41 -1.41 7.29 9.31
N TRP A 42 -0.81 7.14 8.11
CA TRP A 42 -0.40 5.83 7.62
C TRP A 42 0.68 5.22 8.53
N ALA A 43 1.69 6.01 8.89
CA ALA A 43 2.75 5.56 9.78
C ALA A 43 2.18 5.09 11.13
N ALA A 44 1.27 5.87 11.71
CA ALA A 44 0.64 5.52 12.98
C ALA A 44 -0.21 4.25 12.86
N LEU A 45 -0.90 4.08 11.74
CA LEU A 45 -1.72 2.91 11.49
C LEU A 45 -0.88 1.63 11.44
N LEU A 46 0.23 1.67 10.71
CA LEU A 46 1.14 0.53 10.62
C LEU A 46 1.76 0.19 11.98
N THR A 47 2.11 1.22 12.76
CA THR A 47 2.64 1.04 14.10
C THR A 47 1.59 0.40 15.03
N ALA A 48 0.36 0.89 14.99
CA ALA A 48 -0.72 0.34 15.80
C ALA A 48 -1.02 -1.12 15.48
N ALA A 49 -0.87 -1.50 14.21
CA ALA A 49 -1.05 -2.88 13.77
C ALA A 49 0.20 -3.74 14.00
N ALA A 50 1.30 -3.15 14.42
CA ALA A 50 2.61 -3.82 14.53
C ALA A 50 3.01 -4.52 13.23
N PHE A 51 2.66 -3.91 12.10
CA PHE A 51 2.96 -4.48 10.79
C PHE A 51 4.31 -4.00 10.29
N THR A 52 5.21 -4.94 10.00
CA THR A 52 6.57 -4.64 9.52
C THR A 52 6.83 -5.18 8.11
N GLY A 53 5.83 -5.75 7.48
CA GLY A 53 5.93 -6.23 6.10
C GLY A 53 5.84 -5.11 5.07
N PRO A 54 5.79 -5.47 3.78
CA PRO A 54 5.70 -4.47 2.72
C PRO A 54 4.41 -3.66 2.84
N ALA A 55 4.54 -2.34 2.83
CA ALA A 55 3.40 -1.43 2.93
C ALA A 55 3.70 -0.18 2.11
N PHE A 56 2.70 0.29 1.36
CA PHE A 56 2.86 1.42 0.46
C PHE A 56 1.75 2.43 0.67
N LEU A 57 2.14 3.67 0.89
CA LEU A 57 1.21 4.81 0.95
C LEU A 57 1.08 5.41 -0.44
N ASP A 58 -0.13 5.53 -0.93
CA ASP A 58 -0.38 6.11 -2.25
C ASP A 58 -0.35 7.63 -2.16
N CYS A 59 0.63 8.22 -2.84
CA CYS A 59 0.85 9.67 -2.87
C CYS A 59 0.32 10.32 -4.15
N ALA A 60 -0.42 9.57 -4.99
CA ALA A 60 -0.91 10.07 -6.28
C ALA A 60 0.24 10.69 -7.09
N ASP A 61 0.09 11.91 -7.55
CA ASP A 61 1.11 12.62 -8.32
C ASP A 61 1.83 13.70 -7.50
N ALA A 62 1.85 13.57 -6.17
CA ALA A 62 2.39 14.56 -5.26
C ALA A 62 3.77 14.15 -4.70
N PRO A 63 4.87 14.55 -5.36
CA PRO A 63 6.21 14.15 -4.91
C PRO A 63 6.55 14.68 -3.52
N GLY A 64 6.01 15.84 -3.13
CA GLY A 64 6.21 16.37 -1.79
C GLY A 64 5.66 15.47 -0.70
N ARG A 65 4.52 14.83 -0.93
CA ARG A 65 3.95 13.87 0.01
C ARG A 65 4.79 12.60 0.09
N ALA A 66 5.27 12.13 -1.05
CA ALA A 66 6.16 10.96 -1.07
C ALA A 66 7.43 11.24 -0.27
N TRP A 67 8.02 12.42 -0.48
CA TRP A 67 9.22 12.83 0.25
C TRP A 67 8.97 12.90 1.76
N GLU A 68 7.84 13.50 2.15
CA GLU A 68 7.44 13.59 3.55
C GLU A 68 7.31 12.21 4.18
N GLY A 69 6.65 11.28 3.50
CA GLY A 69 6.48 9.92 4.00
C GLY A 69 7.80 9.19 4.16
N LEU A 70 8.70 9.36 3.20
CA LEU A 70 10.02 8.74 3.28
C LEU A 70 10.83 9.31 4.44
N LYS A 71 10.72 10.61 4.71
CA LYS A 71 11.37 11.23 5.87
C LYS A 71 10.82 10.72 7.19
N LEU A 72 9.55 10.35 7.24
CA LEU A 72 8.93 9.74 8.42
C LEU A 72 9.34 8.29 8.63
N GLY A 73 10.09 7.72 7.69
CA GLY A 73 10.55 6.33 7.81
C GLY A 73 9.65 5.30 7.15
N LEU A 74 8.70 5.72 6.30
CA LEU A 74 7.89 4.75 5.55
C LEU A 74 8.79 3.92 4.64
N SER A 75 8.52 2.61 4.58
CA SER A 75 9.31 1.70 3.76
C SER A 75 8.89 1.71 2.30
N GLY A 76 7.73 2.27 1.98
CA GLY A 76 7.24 2.29 0.62
C GLY A 76 6.21 3.36 0.37
N VAL A 77 6.25 3.95 -0.83
CA VAL A 77 5.26 4.89 -1.31
C VAL A 77 4.96 4.57 -2.78
N ILE A 78 3.76 4.96 -3.22
CA ILE A 78 3.38 4.90 -4.63
C ILE A 78 3.31 6.34 -5.11
N LEU A 79 4.07 6.65 -6.16
CA LEU A 79 4.12 7.98 -6.75
C LEU A 79 4.01 7.84 -8.25
N ALA A 80 2.98 8.45 -8.83
CA ALA A 80 2.81 8.46 -10.29
C ALA A 80 4.01 9.16 -10.94
N PRO A 81 4.39 8.74 -12.15
CA PRO A 81 5.51 9.38 -12.85
C PRO A 81 5.33 10.89 -12.94
N CYS A 82 6.36 11.63 -12.55
CA CYS A 82 6.38 13.08 -12.55
C CYS A 82 7.82 13.55 -12.71
N ARG A 83 8.00 14.87 -12.87
CA ARG A 83 9.33 15.44 -13.15
C ARG A 83 10.37 15.05 -12.10
N SER A 84 10.01 15.04 -10.82
CA SER A 84 10.93 14.76 -9.72
C SER A 84 10.92 13.30 -9.27
N TRP A 85 10.26 12.40 -10.01
CA TRP A 85 10.12 11.00 -9.60
C TRP A 85 11.48 10.34 -9.32
N ALA A 86 12.43 10.54 -10.24
CA ALA A 86 13.76 9.92 -10.10
C ALA A 86 14.50 10.41 -8.84
N GLN A 87 14.34 11.67 -8.49
CA GLN A 87 14.95 12.24 -7.28
C GLN A 87 14.33 11.63 -6.02
N VAL A 88 13.02 11.45 -6.02
CA VAL A 88 12.32 10.80 -4.90
C VAL A 88 12.79 9.35 -4.76
N ALA A 89 12.88 8.63 -5.87
CA ALA A 89 13.34 7.24 -5.87
C ALA A 89 14.79 7.12 -5.37
N GLU A 90 15.65 8.06 -5.76
CA GLU A 90 17.02 8.09 -5.30
C GLU A 90 17.10 8.31 -3.79
N TYR A 91 16.31 9.25 -3.27
CA TYR A 91 16.25 9.47 -1.84
C TYR A 91 15.72 8.22 -1.11
N ALA A 92 14.68 7.60 -1.63
CA ALA A 92 14.13 6.38 -1.05
C ALA A 92 15.19 5.29 -0.93
N ALA A 93 16.01 5.13 -1.97
CA ALA A 93 17.08 4.13 -1.95
C ALA A 93 18.06 4.37 -0.82
N THR A 94 18.37 5.63 -0.50
CA THR A 94 19.27 5.95 0.65
C THR A 94 18.63 5.57 1.98
N GLN A 95 17.31 5.46 2.04
CA GLN A 95 16.56 5.10 3.26
C GLN A 95 16.21 3.62 3.31
N GLY A 96 16.63 2.83 2.31
CA GLY A 96 16.20 1.44 2.21
C GLY A 96 14.71 1.29 1.88
N ALA A 97 14.11 2.32 1.31
CA ALA A 97 12.69 2.34 0.96
C ALA A 97 12.48 2.17 -0.54
N THR A 98 11.25 1.91 -0.94
CA THR A 98 10.88 1.66 -2.33
C THR A 98 9.81 2.65 -2.79
N VAL A 99 9.96 3.14 -4.02
CA VAL A 99 8.94 3.93 -4.70
C VAL A 99 8.42 3.13 -5.88
N LEU A 100 7.10 2.95 -5.94
CA LEU A 100 6.45 2.29 -7.08
C LEU A 100 5.79 3.37 -7.94
N ALA A 101 5.90 3.21 -9.27
CA ALA A 101 5.28 4.14 -10.21
C ALA A 101 3.77 3.94 -10.32
N GLU A 102 3.30 2.75 -9.96
CA GLU A 102 1.87 2.43 -9.96
C GLU A 102 1.58 1.38 -8.90
N ALA A 103 0.34 1.35 -8.44
CA ALA A 103 -0.09 0.35 -7.47
C ALA A 103 -0.13 -1.04 -8.12
N PRO A 104 0.34 -2.09 -7.41
CA PRO A 104 0.14 -3.44 -7.88
C PRO A 104 -1.35 -3.81 -7.83
N PRO A 105 -1.77 -4.86 -8.56
CA PRO A 105 -3.11 -5.39 -8.42
C PRO A 105 -3.40 -5.71 -6.95
N ALA A 106 -4.58 -5.32 -6.47
CA ALA A 106 -4.91 -5.45 -5.07
C ALA A 106 -6.39 -5.76 -4.87
N LEU A 107 -6.69 -6.42 -3.76
CA LEU A 107 -8.06 -6.58 -3.29
C LEU A 107 -8.37 -5.41 -2.36
N ASP A 108 -9.37 -4.61 -2.69
CA ASP A 108 -9.80 -3.50 -1.85
C ASP A 108 -10.84 -4.00 -0.85
N LEU A 109 -10.54 -3.91 0.45
CA LEU A 109 -11.44 -4.39 1.47
C LEU A 109 -12.73 -3.56 1.59
N ALA A 110 -12.77 -2.37 0.98
CA ALA A 110 -14.01 -1.61 0.88
C ALA A 110 -14.94 -2.14 -0.21
N ALA A 111 -14.46 -2.99 -1.12
CA ALA A 111 -15.28 -3.52 -2.19
C ALA A 111 -16.31 -4.54 -1.65
N PRO A 112 -17.54 -4.57 -2.21
CA PRO A 112 -18.52 -5.56 -1.79
C PRO A 112 -17.99 -6.98 -1.93
N GLY A 113 -18.16 -7.79 -0.90
CA GLY A 113 -17.76 -9.19 -0.91
C GLY A 113 -16.25 -9.44 -0.77
N ALA A 114 -15.46 -8.40 -0.52
CA ALA A 114 -14.01 -8.54 -0.44
C ALA A 114 -13.59 -9.52 0.66
N ALA A 115 -14.23 -9.47 1.82
CA ALA A 115 -13.88 -10.35 2.93
C ALA A 115 -13.98 -11.83 2.55
N ARG A 116 -14.96 -12.18 1.72
CA ARG A 116 -15.14 -13.57 1.27
C ARG A 116 -14.09 -14.02 0.27
N ARG A 117 -13.42 -13.07 -0.41
CA ARG A 117 -12.39 -13.36 -1.40
C ARG A 117 -10.98 -13.31 -0.83
N LEU A 118 -10.87 -12.90 0.43
CA LEU A 118 -9.57 -12.60 1.03
C LEU A 118 -8.63 -13.81 1.03
N GLU A 119 -9.08 -14.96 1.49
CA GLU A 119 -8.21 -16.13 1.58
C GLU A 119 -7.76 -16.62 0.20
N ASP A 120 -8.67 -16.66 -0.77
CA ASP A 120 -8.33 -17.06 -2.14
C ASP A 120 -7.33 -16.07 -2.74
N TRP A 121 -7.55 -14.79 -2.52
CA TRP A 121 -6.65 -13.75 -3.00
C TRP A 121 -5.25 -13.93 -2.41
N LEU A 122 -5.15 -14.10 -1.09
CA LEU A 122 -3.87 -14.25 -0.41
C LEU A 122 -3.19 -15.57 -0.73
N ALA A 123 -3.96 -16.59 -1.10
CA ALA A 123 -3.40 -17.85 -1.57
C ALA A 123 -2.87 -17.78 -3.00
N GLY A 124 -3.04 -16.64 -3.66
CA GLY A 124 -2.61 -16.47 -5.05
C GLY A 124 -3.62 -16.99 -6.08
N ASP A 125 -4.85 -17.27 -5.67
CA ASP A 125 -5.91 -17.66 -6.58
C ASP A 125 -6.59 -16.44 -7.18
N PHE A 126 -6.04 -15.97 -8.30
CA PHE A 126 -6.53 -14.77 -8.95
C PHE A 126 -7.80 -14.99 -9.78
N SER A 127 -8.35 -16.21 -9.80
CA SER A 127 -9.66 -16.43 -10.43
C SER A 127 -10.76 -15.66 -9.68
N ALA A 128 -10.56 -15.36 -8.40
CA ALA A 128 -11.46 -14.54 -7.60
C ALA A 128 -11.19 -13.03 -7.74
N ARG A 129 -10.22 -12.62 -8.56
CA ARG A 129 -9.87 -11.22 -8.76
C ARG A 129 -11.06 -10.46 -9.35
N PRO A 130 -11.37 -9.26 -8.83
CA PRO A 130 -12.34 -8.40 -9.50
C PRO A 130 -11.89 -8.12 -10.94
N PRO A 131 -12.83 -7.98 -11.89
CA PRO A 131 -12.44 -7.62 -13.24
C PRO A 131 -11.62 -6.32 -13.20
N ALA A 132 -10.64 -6.22 -14.11
CA ALA A 132 -9.91 -4.98 -14.29
C ALA A 132 -10.95 -3.89 -14.52
N GLY A 133 -10.93 -2.87 -13.68
CA GLY A 133 -11.94 -1.84 -13.67
C GLY A 133 -12.01 -1.08 -14.98
N PRO A 134 -13.07 -0.33 -15.22
CA PRO A 134 -13.12 0.48 -16.42
C PRO A 134 -12.00 1.48 -16.43
#